data_9ba467f5a9c4aa1c5265cd2d94541c5a
#
_entry.id   9ba467f5a9c4aa1c5265cd2d94541c5a
#
_cell.length_a   1.000
_cell.length_b   1.000
_cell.length_c   1.000
_cell.angle_alpha   90.00
_cell.angle_beta   90.00
_cell.angle_gamma   90.00
#
_symmetry.space_group_name_H-M   'P 1'
#
loop_
_entity.id
_entity.type
_entity.pdbx_description
1 polymer ?
#
loop_
_entity_poly.entity_id
_entity_poly.type
_entity_poly.pdbx_seq_one_letter_code
_entity_poly.pdbx_strand_id
1 'polypeptide(L)'
;LARLLPPPPEDQDQKNTDKIKERNILQVYLNKDDALMCGNDYIGVDQLRERAKEFIANAGNAEHMPEKTQKNVEFFGTTLVNDKHVISLQNDRGSSYQAYISVQNELVAAYNELRNELALQKWQRPYEELNDEQQKAIREIYPQRISEAEPKKYGERR
;
A
#
# COMPACT_ATOMS: atom_id res chain seq x y z
N LEU A 1 8.63 17.76 4.95
CA LEU A 1 9.84 17.31 4.32
C LEU A 1 9.57 16.35 3.19
N ALA A 2 10.25 16.58 2.14
CA ALA A 2 10.14 15.65 1.05
C ALA A 2 10.57 14.28 1.53
N ARG A 3 9.84 13.31 1.11
CA ARG A 3 10.21 11.95 1.40
C ARG A 3 11.51 11.66 0.68
N LEU A 4 12.49 11.22 1.41
CA LEU A 4 13.75 10.91 0.79
C LEU A 4 13.57 9.74 -0.15
N LEU A 5 14.17 9.86 -1.30
CA LEU A 5 14.19 8.75 -2.19
C LEU A 5 15.06 7.66 -1.60
N PRO A 6 14.65 6.43 -1.76
CA PRO A 6 15.52 5.36 -1.34
C PRO A 6 16.79 5.40 -2.17
N PRO A 7 17.88 4.88 -1.64
CA PRO A 7 19.08 4.79 -2.44
C PRO A 7 18.80 3.99 -3.70
N PRO A 8 19.57 4.26 -4.75
CA PRO A 8 19.36 3.49 -5.97
C PRO A 8 19.48 2.01 -5.65
N PRO A 9 18.59 1.21 -6.17
CA PRO A 9 18.71 -0.22 -5.93
C PRO A 9 19.97 -0.75 -6.57
N GLU A 10 20.42 -1.87 -6.06
CA GLU A 10 21.52 -2.54 -6.69
C GLU A 10 21.11 -2.93 -8.10
N ASP A 11 22.09 -3.19 -8.91
CA ASP A 11 21.78 -3.50 -10.30
C ASP A 11 20.80 -4.66 -10.43
N GLN A 12 21.01 -5.69 -9.65
CA GLN A 12 20.11 -6.82 -9.71
C GLN A 12 18.73 -6.43 -9.23
N ASP A 13 18.65 -5.51 -8.26
CA ASP A 13 17.36 -5.08 -7.77
C ASP A 13 16.62 -4.29 -8.82
N GLN A 14 17.34 -3.48 -9.57
CA GLN A 14 16.70 -2.74 -10.65
C GLN A 14 16.09 -3.67 -11.68
N LYS A 15 16.82 -4.71 -12.03
CA LYS A 15 16.30 -5.67 -12.97
C LYS A 15 15.06 -6.34 -12.43
N ASN A 16 15.07 -6.62 -11.13
CA ASN A 16 13.94 -7.32 -10.53
C ASN A 16 12.74 -6.42 -10.41
N THR A 17 12.95 -5.14 -10.09
CA THR A 17 11.82 -4.25 -9.93
C THR A 17 11.07 -4.05 -11.22
N ASP A 18 11.76 -4.17 -12.35
CA ASP A 18 11.09 -4.08 -13.63
C ASP A 18 10.12 -5.21 -13.84
N LYS A 19 10.19 -6.22 -13.00
CA LYS A 19 9.38 -7.41 -13.16
C LYS A 19 8.35 -7.57 -12.06
N ILE A 20 7.95 -6.48 -11.44
CA ILE A 20 6.90 -6.57 -10.43
C ILE A 20 5.66 -7.12 -11.11
N LYS A 21 5.11 -8.18 -10.55
CA LYS A 21 3.97 -8.85 -11.14
C LYS A 21 2.72 -8.00 -11.02
N GLU A 22 1.89 -8.09 -12.04
CA GLU A 22 0.63 -7.35 -12.04
C GLU A 22 -0.21 -7.64 -10.82
N ARG A 23 -0.20 -8.89 -10.39
CA ARG A 23 -1.00 -9.27 -9.23
C ARG A 23 -0.59 -8.53 -7.96
N ASN A 24 0.63 -8.04 -7.93
CA ASN A 24 1.18 -7.38 -6.75
C ASN A 24 0.98 -5.86 -6.77
N ILE A 25 0.38 -5.32 -7.82
CA ILE A 25 0.23 -3.88 -7.96
C ILE A 25 -1.23 -3.48 -7.96
N LEU A 26 -1.56 -2.48 -7.15
CA LEU A 26 -2.87 -1.83 -7.20
C LEU A 26 -2.66 -0.42 -7.71
N GLN A 27 -3.22 -0.14 -8.87
CA GLN A 27 -3.14 1.19 -9.46
C GLN A 27 -4.23 2.07 -8.87
N VAL A 28 -3.84 3.21 -8.33
CA VAL A 28 -4.78 4.20 -7.80
C VAL A 28 -4.49 5.49 -8.53
N TYR A 29 -5.45 5.96 -9.28
CA TYR A 29 -5.26 7.12 -10.14
C TYR A 29 -6.37 8.14 -9.94
N LEU A 30 -5.97 9.38 -9.73
CA LEU A 30 -6.89 10.49 -9.56
C LEU A 30 -6.81 11.36 -10.81
N ASN A 31 -7.91 11.48 -11.55
CA ASN A 31 -7.86 12.20 -12.81
C ASN A 31 -8.07 13.71 -12.59
N LYS A 32 -8.04 14.45 -13.67
CA LYS A 32 -8.10 15.91 -13.58
C LYS A 32 -9.43 16.41 -13.04
N ASP A 33 -10.46 15.62 -13.10
CA ASP A 33 -11.78 15.97 -12.57
C ASP A 33 -11.98 15.42 -11.16
N ASP A 34 -10.90 14.98 -10.53
CA ASP A 34 -10.91 14.39 -9.20
C ASP A 34 -11.72 13.11 -9.13
N ALA A 35 -11.90 12.43 -10.25
CA ALA A 35 -12.50 11.10 -10.24
C ALA A 35 -11.41 10.09 -9.91
N LEU A 36 -11.74 9.12 -9.08
CA LEU A 36 -10.78 8.17 -8.56
C LEU A 36 -10.97 6.82 -9.23
N MET A 37 -9.87 6.32 -9.78
CA MET A 37 -9.88 4.99 -10.37
C MET A 37 -9.00 4.08 -9.52
N CYS A 38 -9.52 2.94 -9.14
CA CYS A 38 -8.80 1.96 -8.36
C CYS A 38 -8.82 0.65 -9.14
N GLY A 39 -7.65 0.24 -9.59
CA GLY A 39 -7.61 -0.85 -10.55
C GLY A 39 -8.29 -0.40 -11.83
N ASN A 40 -9.32 -1.14 -12.24
CA ASN A 40 -10.07 -0.79 -13.44
C ASN A 40 -11.42 -0.16 -13.12
N ASP A 41 -11.66 0.16 -11.86
CA ASP A 41 -12.98 0.64 -11.44
C ASP A 41 -12.91 2.07 -10.99
N TYR A 42 -13.92 2.86 -11.40
CA TYR A 42 -14.11 4.17 -10.77
C TYR A 42 -14.86 3.96 -9.48
N ILE A 43 -14.33 4.54 -8.40
CA ILE A 43 -14.94 4.39 -7.08
C ILE A 43 -14.95 5.74 -6.39
N GLY A 44 -15.74 5.85 -5.32
CA GLY A 44 -15.67 7.01 -4.45
C GLY A 44 -14.51 6.87 -3.48
N VAL A 45 -14.03 8.02 -3.00
CA VAL A 45 -12.92 8.00 -2.05
C VAL A 45 -13.33 7.25 -0.78
N ASP A 46 -14.62 7.26 -0.46
CA ASP A 46 -15.11 6.55 0.72
C ASP A 46 -15.05 5.04 0.58
N GLN A 47 -14.81 4.54 -0.62
CA GLN A 47 -14.67 3.10 -0.85
C GLN A 47 -13.21 2.66 -0.92
N LEU A 48 -12.29 3.62 -0.98
CA LEU A 48 -10.89 3.29 -1.24
C LEU A 48 -10.26 2.52 -0.10
N ARG A 49 -10.58 2.88 1.14
CA ARG A 49 -9.96 2.23 2.29
C ARG A 49 -10.19 0.73 2.28
N GLU A 50 -11.45 0.32 2.06
CA GLU A 50 -11.75 -1.10 2.07
C GLU A 50 -11.11 -1.83 0.89
N ARG A 51 -11.11 -1.18 -0.28
CA ARG A 51 -10.44 -1.79 -1.43
C ARG A 51 -8.98 -1.99 -1.16
N ALA A 52 -8.33 -1.00 -0.56
CA ALA A 52 -6.91 -1.11 -0.23
C ALA A 52 -6.67 -2.18 0.82
N LYS A 53 -7.52 -2.24 1.84
CA LYS A 53 -7.36 -3.25 2.88
C LYS A 53 -7.44 -4.66 2.31
N GLU A 54 -8.41 -4.90 1.44
CA GLU A 54 -8.53 -6.21 0.80
C GLU A 54 -7.29 -6.57 0.01
N PHE A 55 -6.78 -5.60 -0.72
CA PHE A 55 -5.60 -5.83 -1.54
C PHE A 55 -4.38 -6.10 -0.68
N ILE A 56 -4.15 -5.25 0.33
CA ILE A 56 -2.97 -5.40 1.19
C ILE A 56 -3.02 -6.73 1.93
N ALA A 57 -4.18 -7.06 2.49
CA ALA A 57 -4.28 -8.23 3.34
C ALA A 57 -4.31 -9.53 2.55
N ASN A 58 -5.01 -9.56 1.42
CA ASN A 58 -5.21 -10.78 0.65
C ASN A 58 -5.48 -11.95 1.58
N ALA A 59 -6.53 -11.82 2.39
CA ALA A 59 -6.79 -12.76 3.47
C ALA A 59 -6.94 -14.19 2.97
N GLY A 60 -7.51 -14.35 1.79
CA GLY A 60 -7.70 -15.68 1.22
C GLY A 60 -6.50 -16.20 0.45
N ASN A 61 -5.43 -15.43 0.39
CA ASN A 61 -4.24 -15.79 -0.37
C ASN A 61 -4.59 -16.17 -1.82
N ALA A 62 -5.44 -15.33 -2.43
CA ALA A 62 -5.94 -15.59 -3.76
C ALA A 62 -4.85 -15.34 -4.80
N GLU A 63 -4.91 -16.09 -5.90
CA GLU A 63 -3.87 -16.03 -6.92
C GLU A 63 -3.85 -14.72 -7.69
N HIS A 64 -4.97 -14.02 -7.76
CA HIS A 64 -5.04 -12.75 -8.48
C HIS A 64 -4.75 -11.56 -7.56
N MET A 65 -4.38 -11.83 -6.33
CA MET A 65 -4.07 -10.81 -5.33
C MET A 65 -2.60 -10.95 -4.95
N PRO A 66 -2.04 -9.98 -4.22
CA PRO A 66 -0.60 -9.96 -3.98
C PRO A 66 -0.05 -11.21 -3.32
N GLU A 67 1.12 -11.58 -3.77
CA GLU A 67 1.84 -12.68 -3.17
C GLU A 67 2.29 -12.32 -1.76
N LYS A 68 2.50 -13.33 -0.96
CA LYS A 68 2.99 -13.15 0.40
C LYS A 68 4.33 -13.88 0.56
N THR A 69 5.09 -13.47 1.55
CA THR A 69 6.40 -14.04 1.83
C THR A 69 6.36 -14.74 3.18
N GLN A 70 6.93 -15.92 3.26
CA GLN A 70 7.03 -16.62 4.53
C GLN A 70 8.28 -16.13 5.26
N LYS A 71 8.09 -15.66 6.48
CA LYS A 71 9.18 -15.11 7.28
C LYS A 71 9.00 -15.46 8.74
N ASN A 72 10.10 -15.47 9.47
CA ASN A 72 10.06 -15.61 10.91
C ASN A 72 10.00 -14.21 11.50
N VAL A 73 8.86 -13.89 12.14
CA VAL A 73 8.62 -12.57 12.70
C VAL A 73 8.52 -12.69 14.22
N GLU A 74 9.21 -11.80 14.92
CA GLU A 74 9.19 -11.84 16.37
C GLU A 74 7.75 -11.86 16.88
N PHE A 75 7.48 -12.63 17.92
CA PHE A 75 6.16 -12.82 18.54
C PHE A 75 5.19 -13.64 17.69
N PHE A 76 5.43 -13.79 16.40
CA PHE A 76 4.50 -14.50 15.51
C PHE A 76 5.05 -15.81 14.99
N GLY A 77 6.37 -16.02 15.13
CA GLY A 77 6.97 -17.21 14.56
C GLY A 77 6.99 -17.15 13.03
N THR A 78 7.01 -18.30 12.42
CA THR A 78 6.97 -18.38 10.96
C THR A 78 5.56 -18.03 10.49
N THR A 79 5.46 -16.98 9.72
CA THR A 79 4.17 -16.47 9.30
C THR A 79 4.29 -15.86 7.92
N LEU A 80 3.15 -15.63 7.28
CA LEU A 80 3.11 -14.99 5.99
C LEU A 80 3.07 -13.47 6.19
N VAL A 81 3.93 -12.77 5.48
CA VAL A 81 3.97 -11.31 5.56
C VAL A 81 3.57 -10.74 4.21
N ASN A 82 2.98 -9.56 4.25
CA ASN A 82 2.41 -8.92 3.06
C ASN A 82 3.37 -7.87 2.53
N ASP A 83 4.54 -8.33 2.08
CA ASP A 83 5.61 -7.41 1.69
C ASP A 83 5.85 -7.34 0.18
N LYS A 84 5.01 -7.98 -0.62
CA LYS A 84 5.17 -7.95 -2.07
C LYS A 84 4.22 -6.99 -2.76
N HIS A 85 3.18 -6.59 -2.09
CA HIS A 85 2.20 -5.69 -2.68
C HIS A 85 2.79 -4.30 -2.87
N VAL A 86 2.29 -3.58 -3.86
CA VAL A 86 2.64 -2.18 -4.08
C VAL A 86 1.35 -1.46 -4.46
N ILE A 87 1.09 -0.34 -3.80
CA ILE A 87 -0.01 0.53 -4.20
C ILE A 87 0.63 1.69 -4.95
N SER A 88 0.31 1.78 -6.24
CA SER A 88 0.89 2.81 -7.10
C SER A 88 -0.09 3.98 -7.17
N LEU A 89 0.26 5.09 -6.56
CA LEU A 89 -0.60 6.27 -6.50
C LEU A 89 -0.12 7.31 -7.48
N GLN A 90 -0.99 7.66 -8.41
CA GLN A 90 -0.69 8.68 -9.41
C GLN A 90 -1.86 9.62 -9.52
N ASN A 91 -1.57 10.86 -9.94
CA ASN A 91 -2.63 11.81 -10.16
C ASN A 91 -2.30 12.66 -11.39
N ASP A 92 -3.35 13.16 -12.01
CA ASP A 92 -3.20 14.12 -13.09
C ASP A 92 -2.87 15.47 -12.49
N ARG A 93 -2.09 16.28 -13.22
CA ARG A 93 -1.73 17.61 -12.74
C ARG A 93 -2.94 18.48 -12.44
N GLY A 94 -4.04 18.23 -13.14
CA GLY A 94 -5.24 19.02 -12.96
C GLY A 94 -6.07 18.64 -11.77
N SER A 95 -5.72 17.53 -11.10
CA SER A 95 -6.48 17.12 -9.93
C SER A 95 -6.23 18.10 -8.79
N SER A 96 -7.18 18.20 -7.86
CA SER A 96 -7.02 19.13 -6.76
C SER A 96 -6.14 18.54 -5.67
N TYR A 97 -5.47 19.43 -4.95
CA TYR A 97 -4.65 19.02 -3.83
C TYR A 97 -5.49 18.34 -2.76
N GLN A 98 -6.67 18.90 -2.51
CA GLN A 98 -7.58 18.36 -1.51
C GLN A 98 -7.94 16.91 -1.80
N ALA A 99 -8.27 16.63 -3.06
CA ALA A 99 -8.65 15.29 -3.45
C ALA A 99 -7.45 14.35 -3.30
N TYR A 100 -6.27 14.81 -3.67
CA TYR A 100 -5.08 13.98 -3.56
C TYR A 100 -4.78 13.62 -2.11
N ILE A 101 -4.87 14.60 -1.23
CA ILE A 101 -4.63 14.36 0.19
C ILE A 101 -5.67 13.39 0.75
N SER A 102 -6.92 13.54 0.33
CA SER A 102 -7.97 12.62 0.79
C SER A 102 -7.64 11.18 0.38
N VAL A 103 -7.15 11.01 -0.84
CA VAL A 103 -6.77 9.67 -1.30
C VAL A 103 -5.61 9.13 -0.47
N GLN A 104 -4.59 9.94 -0.25
CA GLN A 104 -3.46 9.51 0.57
C GLN A 104 -3.91 9.10 1.96
N ASN A 105 -4.78 9.90 2.57
CA ASN A 105 -5.26 9.61 3.92
C ASN A 105 -5.99 8.28 3.98
N GLU A 106 -6.78 7.97 2.97
CA GLU A 106 -7.50 6.70 2.97
C GLU A 106 -6.56 5.52 2.79
N LEU A 107 -5.53 5.67 2.00
CA LEU A 107 -4.55 4.59 1.85
C LEU A 107 -3.79 4.35 3.14
N VAL A 108 -3.35 5.42 3.80
CA VAL A 108 -2.65 5.29 5.07
C VAL A 108 -3.59 4.67 6.11
N ALA A 109 -4.86 5.10 6.11
CA ALA A 109 -5.82 4.56 7.06
C ALA A 109 -6.01 3.05 6.87
N ALA A 110 -5.92 2.58 5.63
CA ALA A 110 -6.03 1.15 5.39
C ALA A 110 -4.94 0.38 6.13
N TYR A 111 -3.70 0.86 6.06
CA TYR A 111 -2.62 0.23 6.78
C TYR A 111 -2.82 0.32 8.29
N ASN A 112 -3.23 1.50 8.76
CA ASN A 112 -3.44 1.68 10.18
C ASN A 112 -4.50 0.73 10.72
N GLU A 113 -5.57 0.54 9.96
CA GLU A 113 -6.63 -0.37 10.41
C GLU A 113 -6.16 -1.81 10.43
N LEU A 114 -5.44 -2.24 9.41
CA LEU A 114 -4.93 -3.60 9.38
C LEU A 114 -3.96 -3.86 10.53
N ARG A 115 -3.08 -2.91 10.78
CA ARG A 115 -2.12 -3.05 11.88
C ARG A 115 -2.83 -3.07 13.22
N ASN A 116 -3.85 -2.21 13.37
CA ASN A 116 -4.59 -2.16 14.61
C ASN A 116 -5.40 -3.44 14.85
N GLU A 117 -5.99 -3.96 13.78
CA GLU A 117 -6.73 -5.21 13.89
C GLU A 117 -5.82 -6.35 14.33
N LEU A 118 -4.62 -6.39 13.77
CA LEU A 118 -3.67 -7.43 14.16
C LEU A 118 -3.22 -7.26 15.61
N ALA A 119 -3.00 -6.01 16.02
CA ALA A 119 -2.61 -5.73 17.41
C ALA A 119 -3.68 -6.18 18.39
N LEU A 120 -4.93 -5.86 18.08
CA LEU A 120 -6.04 -6.25 18.94
C LEU A 120 -6.19 -7.77 18.99
N GLN A 121 -5.99 -8.43 17.86
CA GLN A 121 -6.10 -9.88 17.81
C GLN A 121 -5.01 -10.55 18.62
N LYS A 122 -3.77 -10.03 18.51
CA LYS A 122 -2.62 -10.67 19.13
C LYS A 122 -2.48 -10.33 20.60
N TRP A 123 -2.64 -9.06 20.94
CA TRP A 123 -2.38 -8.58 22.30
C TRP A 123 -3.57 -7.92 22.98
N GLN A 124 -4.70 -7.85 22.32
CA GLN A 124 -5.92 -7.22 22.85
C GLN A 124 -5.68 -5.76 23.24
N ARG A 125 -4.80 -5.09 22.50
CA ARG A 125 -4.48 -3.68 22.70
C ARG A 125 -4.35 -3.00 21.36
N PRO A 126 -4.69 -1.71 21.28
CA PRO A 126 -4.50 -0.98 20.02
C PRO A 126 -3.02 -0.89 19.68
N TYR A 127 -2.75 -0.78 18.38
CA TYR A 127 -1.38 -0.72 17.89
C TYR A 127 -0.56 0.36 18.59
N GLU A 128 -1.14 1.55 18.78
CA GLU A 128 -0.39 2.66 19.37
C GLU A 128 -0.05 2.46 20.83
N GLU A 129 -0.68 1.51 21.50
CA GLU A 129 -0.34 1.22 22.89
C GLU A 129 0.70 0.12 23.03
N LEU A 130 1.15 -0.45 21.93
CA LEU A 130 2.15 -1.50 21.98
C LEU A 130 3.54 -0.91 22.14
N ASN A 131 4.47 -1.72 22.63
CA ASN A 131 5.85 -1.25 22.72
C ASN A 131 6.52 -1.30 21.33
N ASP A 132 7.75 -0.80 21.27
CA ASP A 132 8.43 -0.65 19.99
C ASP A 132 8.64 -1.98 19.29
N GLU A 133 9.01 -3.01 20.02
CA GLU A 133 9.25 -4.32 19.42
C GLU A 133 7.97 -4.93 18.86
N GLN A 134 6.88 -4.76 19.58
CA GLN A 134 5.59 -5.26 19.11
C GLN A 134 5.14 -4.52 17.86
N GLN A 135 5.29 -3.20 17.87
CA GLN A 135 4.92 -2.42 16.70
C GLN A 135 5.77 -2.79 15.49
N LYS A 136 7.06 -3.01 15.73
CA LYS A 136 7.95 -3.37 14.64
C LYS A 136 7.54 -4.69 14.02
N ALA A 137 7.17 -5.65 14.85
CA ALA A 137 6.76 -6.96 14.35
C ALA A 137 5.53 -6.83 13.45
N ILE A 138 4.56 -6.01 13.87
CA ILE A 138 3.37 -5.79 13.06
C ILE A 138 3.72 -5.09 11.75
N ARG A 139 4.63 -4.11 11.79
CA ARG A 139 5.03 -3.43 10.57
C ARG A 139 5.75 -4.38 9.60
N GLU A 140 6.40 -5.42 10.12
CA GLU A 140 7.00 -6.40 9.23
C GLU A 140 5.95 -7.21 8.49
N ILE A 141 4.81 -7.46 9.13
CA ILE A 141 3.74 -8.21 8.50
C ILE A 141 2.99 -7.33 7.51
N TYR A 142 2.74 -6.08 7.86
CA TYR A 142 2.05 -5.11 7.01
C TYR A 142 2.93 -3.89 6.76
N PRO A 143 3.99 -4.02 5.99
CA PRO A 143 4.80 -2.84 5.66
C PRO A 143 4.04 -1.91 4.74
N GLN A 144 4.18 -0.63 4.95
CA GLN A 144 3.51 0.35 4.10
C GLN A 144 4.28 0.48 2.80
N ARG A 145 3.63 0.15 1.70
CA ARG A 145 4.29 0.13 0.40
C ARG A 145 3.45 0.91 -0.61
N ILE A 146 3.47 2.22 -0.44
CA ILE A 146 2.80 3.13 -1.36
C ILE A 146 3.88 3.79 -2.20
N SER A 147 3.76 3.65 -3.51
CA SER A 147 4.68 4.25 -4.45
C SER A 147 3.98 5.43 -5.10
N GLU A 148 4.51 6.64 -4.89
CA GLU A 148 3.93 7.85 -5.45
C GLU A 148 4.76 8.30 -6.62
N ALA A 149 4.07 8.59 -7.72
CA ALA A 149 4.73 9.09 -8.91
C ALA A 149 4.40 10.56 -9.07
N GLU A 150 5.22 11.26 -9.83
CA GLU A 150 4.93 12.64 -10.15
C GLU A 150 3.62 12.73 -10.92
N PRO A 151 2.89 13.83 -10.73
CA PRO A 151 1.64 14.00 -11.45
C PRO A 151 1.84 13.89 -12.95
N LYS A 152 0.91 13.26 -13.60
CA LYS A 152 0.96 13.05 -15.03
C LYS A 152 -0.16 13.82 -15.71
N LYS A 153 0.09 14.17 -16.96
CA LYS A 153 -0.92 14.81 -17.77
C LYS A 153 -1.32 13.80 -18.82
N TYR A 154 -2.42 13.14 -18.58
CA TYR A 154 -2.85 12.08 -19.47
C TYR A 154 -3.26 12.67 -20.82
N GLY A 155 -2.99 11.92 -21.86
CA GLY A 155 -3.21 12.41 -23.19
C GLY A 155 -1.94 12.87 -23.87
N GLU A 156 -0.91 13.18 -23.10
CA GLU A 156 0.39 13.53 -23.66
C GLU A 156 1.18 12.28 -23.94
N ARG A 157 1.91 12.30 -25.03
CA ARG A 157 2.79 11.19 -25.34
C ARG A 157 4.16 11.48 -24.81
N ARG A 158 4.82 10.45 -24.44
CA ARG A 158 6.15 10.59 -23.92
C ARG A 158 7.14 10.23 -24.93
#